data_1981764df19a7c44de0bbea786fe6686
#
_entry.id   1981764df19a7c44de0bbea786fe6686
#
_cell.length_a   1.000
_cell.length_b   1.000
_cell.length_c   1.000
_cell.angle_alpha   90.00
_cell.angle_beta   90.00
_cell.angle_gamma   90.00
#
_symmetry.space_group_name_H-M   'P 1'
#
loop_
_entity.id
_entity.type
_entity.pdbx_description
1 polymer ?
#
loop_
_entity_poly.entity_id
_entity_poly.type
_entity_poly.pdbx_seq_one_letter_code
_entity_poly.pdbx_strand_id
1 'polypeptide(L)'
;MLYLSHLLGAPVEDAQGTRVGKLTDVLVAPAQAREEPGGPTYASALLVEGQDGRLWRVTPLAVQVRDHVLVLRMALPELPPPAAVENEISLAHEVLDKQAVDLERRRPVRVNDVCLEQDWRVVGIDTSTWGLLRRLMPAWLLGARGREAPGSLIPWERLELLREGEPTPGEGLEGGKGGAGRPEGQARQELRRPPSGPLAELRPADIADIIHQLTPAQGARLLDGLDDETAADILQEVDTERQTYILEKLSAARAAAILRAMEPDEVADLLARLPEDRAQELLRLLTPEESEDVRELLEYAENSAGGLMTTDYLALSGSRSSAEALEALRRHILDQDGHAVYIYVVDDEERDEPHLLGVVSIWNLLVASPEQTLQELMHRDLVTVRPEADALNVAEIIAKYNLFAVPVVNDEGALQGIVTVDDAIDILLPPERRRRPLRRY
;
A
#
# COMPACT_ATOMS: atom_id res chain seq x y z
N MET A 1 10.93 32.16 -9.84
CA MET A 1 10.07 31.13 -9.22
C MET A 1 8.69 31.72 -9.03
N LEU A 2 7.64 31.01 -9.40
CA LEU A 2 6.25 31.38 -9.23
C LEU A 2 5.67 30.59 -8.06
N TYR A 3 4.74 31.15 -7.34
CA TYR A 3 4.02 30.48 -6.25
C TYR A 3 2.55 30.35 -6.62
N LEU A 4 2.00 29.15 -6.46
CA LEU A 4 0.61 28.87 -6.84
C LEU A 4 -0.35 29.82 -6.11
N SER A 5 -0.12 30.05 -4.82
CA SER A 5 -0.94 30.97 -3.98
C SER A 5 -1.01 32.40 -4.56
N HIS A 6 0.02 32.87 -5.25
CA HIS A 6 0.04 34.19 -5.89
C HIS A 6 -0.60 34.19 -7.30
N LEU A 7 -0.65 33.03 -7.93
CA LEU A 7 -1.25 32.87 -9.27
C LEU A 7 -2.76 32.66 -9.18
N LEU A 8 -3.26 32.01 -8.13
CA LEU A 8 -4.70 31.81 -7.92
C LEU A 8 -5.38 33.16 -7.74
N GLY A 9 -6.43 33.39 -8.54
CA GLY A 9 -7.15 34.69 -8.58
C GLY A 9 -6.43 35.79 -9.38
N ALA A 10 -5.23 35.55 -9.88
CA ALA A 10 -4.51 36.53 -10.69
C ALA A 10 -5.29 36.88 -11.97
N PRO A 11 -5.30 38.15 -12.39
CA PRO A 11 -5.99 38.57 -13.60
C PRO A 11 -5.34 37.97 -14.84
N VAL A 12 -6.18 37.55 -15.77
CA VAL A 12 -5.80 37.09 -17.08
C VAL A 12 -6.17 38.14 -18.09
N GLU A 13 -5.20 38.62 -18.88
CA GLU A 13 -5.34 39.67 -19.91
C GLU A 13 -5.07 39.09 -21.28
N ASP A 14 -5.69 39.66 -22.30
CA ASP A 14 -5.39 39.39 -23.69
C ASP A 14 -4.09 40.11 -24.14
N ALA A 15 -3.71 39.92 -25.40
CA ALA A 15 -2.52 40.57 -25.99
C ALA A 15 -2.62 42.10 -26.06
N GLN A 16 -3.82 42.65 -25.89
CA GLN A 16 -4.10 44.11 -25.90
C GLN A 16 -4.14 44.68 -24.47
N GLY A 17 -3.96 43.85 -23.42
CA GLY A 17 -4.03 44.28 -22.02
C GLY A 17 -5.45 44.38 -21.49
N THR A 18 -6.43 43.81 -22.18
CA THR A 18 -7.83 43.77 -21.69
C THR A 18 -7.98 42.57 -20.76
N ARG A 19 -8.53 42.80 -19.59
CA ARG A 19 -8.83 41.71 -18.63
C ARG A 19 -9.92 40.81 -19.18
N VAL A 20 -9.62 39.51 -19.36
CA VAL A 20 -10.55 38.50 -19.90
C VAL A 20 -11.03 37.50 -18.84
N GLY A 21 -10.33 37.41 -17.70
CA GLY A 21 -10.72 36.50 -16.65
C GLY A 21 -9.76 36.49 -15.46
N LYS A 22 -9.79 35.40 -14.69
CA LYS A 22 -8.87 35.12 -13.58
C LYS A 22 -8.46 33.65 -13.58
N LEU A 23 -7.26 33.33 -13.13
CA LEU A 23 -6.81 31.94 -12.95
C LEU A 23 -7.51 31.33 -11.72
N THR A 24 -8.11 30.16 -11.88
CA THR A 24 -8.77 29.42 -10.80
C THR A 24 -8.01 28.18 -10.39
N ASP A 25 -7.27 27.54 -11.31
CA ASP A 25 -6.51 26.34 -11.02
C ASP A 25 -5.41 26.08 -12.03
N VAL A 26 -4.47 25.21 -11.64
CA VAL A 26 -3.39 24.65 -12.48
C VAL A 26 -3.49 23.13 -12.40
N LEU A 27 -3.64 22.48 -13.54
CA LEU A 27 -3.71 21.03 -13.64
C LEU A 27 -2.38 20.44 -14.05
N VAL A 28 -2.05 19.28 -13.49
CA VAL A 28 -0.84 18.52 -13.87
C VAL A 28 -1.22 17.08 -14.20
N ALA A 29 -0.51 16.49 -15.16
CA ALA A 29 -0.67 15.10 -15.51
C ALA A 29 -0.13 14.20 -14.38
N PRO A 30 -0.80 13.08 -14.06
CA PRO A 30 -0.29 12.10 -13.12
C PRO A 30 1.03 11.48 -13.62
N ALA A 31 1.84 10.95 -12.70
CA ALA A 31 3.16 10.39 -13.02
C ALA A 31 3.11 9.32 -14.14
N GLN A 32 2.02 8.57 -14.20
CA GLN A 32 1.79 7.50 -15.18
C GLN A 32 1.49 7.99 -16.61
N ALA A 33 1.02 9.22 -16.74
CA ALA A 33 0.71 9.82 -18.04
C ALA A 33 1.88 10.65 -18.61
N ARG A 34 3.06 10.60 -18.00
CA ARG A 34 4.26 11.33 -18.45
C ARG A 34 4.98 10.56 -19.55
N GLU A 35 5.56 11.26 -20.48
CA GLU A 35 6.33 10.66 -21.58
C GLU A 35 7.60 9.94 -21.10
N GLU A 36 8.20 10.41 -19.97
CA GLU A 36 9.36 9.78 -19.33
C GLU A 36 9.09 9.54 -17.84
N PRO A 37 9.25 8.32 -17.34
CA PRO A 37 9.19 8.03 -15.90
C PRO A 37 10.29 8.79 -15.15
N GLY A 38 9.90 9.53 -14.09
CA GLY A 38 10.86 10.35 -13.32
C GLY A 38 11.27 11.69 -13.96
N GLY A 39 10.72 12.03 -15.11
CA GLY A 39 10.97 13.32 -15.78
C GLY A 39 10.27 14.49 -15.07
N PRO A 40 10.65 15.74 -15.44
CA PRO A 40 10.06 16.94 -14.85
C PRO A 40 8.56 17.02 -15.11
N THR A 41 7.81 17.48 -14.10
CA THR A 41 6.36 17.64 -14.18
C THR A 41 6.02 19.04 -14.66
N TYR A 42 5.24 19.13 -15.73
CA TYR A 42 4.70 20.39 -16.25
C TYR A 42 3.20 20.48 -16.05
N ALA A 43 2.68 21.70 -15.95
CA ALA A 43 1.24 21.91 -16.00
C ALA A 43 0.69 21.40 -17.35
N SER A 44 -0.38 20.62 -17.31
CA SER A 44 -1.09 20.11 -18.49
C SER A 44 -2.12 21.13 -18.99
N ALA A 45 -2.75 21.85 -18.06
CA ALA A 45 -3.72 22.89 -18.36
C ALA A 45 -3.80 23.94 -17.24
N LEU A 46 -4.26 25.14 -17.62
CA LEU A 46 -4.66 26.21 -16.72
C LEU A 46 -6.17 26.40 -16.82
N LEU A 47 -6.84 26.50 -15.68
CA LEU A 47 -8.28 26.81 -15.64
C LEU A 47 -8.47 28.31 -15.41
N VAL A 48 -9.11 28.96 -16.35
CA VAL A 48 -9.39 30.38 -16.33
C VAL A 48 -10.89 30.61 -16.31
N GLU A 49 -11.40 31.30 -15.30
CA GLU A 49 -12.77 31.75 -15.22
C GLU A 49 -12.90 33.08 -15.97
N GLY A 50 -13.63 33.05 -17.07
CA GLY A 50 -13.89 34.25 -17.86
C GLY A 50 -14.86 35.22 -17.16
N GLN A 51 -14.98 36.45 -17.71
CA GLN A 51 -15.93 37.45 -17.18
C GLN A 51 -17.40 37.03 -17.26
N ASP A 52 -17.70 36.08 -18.15
CA ASP A 52 -19.03 35.46 -18.34
C ASP A 52 -19.30 34.30 -17.38
N GLY A 53 -18.37 34.00 -16.46
CA GLY A 53 -18.44 32.88 -15.52
C GLY A 53 -18.14 31.52 -16.16
N ARG A 54 -17.75 31.46 -17.43
CA ARG A 54 -17.34 30.21 -18.07
C ARG A 54 -15.92 29.84 -17.67
N LEU A 55 -15.69 28.56 -17.44
CA LEU A 55 -14.35 27.98 -17.24
C LEU A 55 -13.74 27.63 -18.59
N TRP A 56 -12.59 28.21 -18.85
CA TRP A 56 -11.77 27.95 -20.03
C TRP A 56 -10.56 27.11 -19.64
N ARG A 57 -10.30 26.08 -20.41
CA ARG A 57 -9.11 25.25 -20.29
C ARG A 57 -8.07 25.77 -21.27
N VAL A 58 -6.98 26.31 -20.76
CA VAL A 58 -5.95 27.02 -21.54
C VAL A 58 -4.65 26.24 -21.48
N THR A 59 -3.96 26.11 -22.64
CA THR A 59 -2.63 25.50 -22.67
C THR A 59 -1.59 26.42 -21.99
N PRO A 60 -0.74 25.90 -21.09
CA PRO A 60 0.27 26.69 -20.38
C PRO A 60 1.20 27.45 -21.32
N LEU A 61 1.53 26.87 -22.50
CA LEU A 61 2.40 27.47 -23.49
C LEU A 61 1.85 28.79 -24.12
N ALA A 62 0.52 28.97 -24.03
CA ALA A 62 -0.14 30.18 -24.54
C ALA A 62 -0.15 31.33 -23.52
N VAL A 63 0.37 31.12 -22.30
CA VAL A 63 0.28 32.06 -21.18
C VAL A 63 1.68 32.48 -20.74
N GLN A 64 1.91 33.82 -20.64
CA GLN A 64 3.10 34.38 -20.00
C GLN A 64 2.73 35.08 -18.71
N VAL A 65 3.55 34.88 -17.67
CA VAL A 65 3.39 35.57 -16.39
C VAL A 65 4.23 36.84 -16.38
N ARG A 66 3.60 38.01 -16.19
CA ARG A 66 4.24 39.31 -16.06
C ARG A 66 3.70 40.04 -14.85
N ASP A 67 4.55 40.37 -13.90
CA ASP A 67 4.18 41.14 -12.69
C ASP A 67 2.86 40.69 -12.01
N HIS A 68 2.65 39.42 -11.84
CA HIS A 68 1.43 38.76 -11.28
C HIS A 68 0.19 38.87 -12.20
N VAL A 69 0.34 39.20 -13.46
CA VAL A 69 -0.70 39.16 -14.49
C VAL A 69 -0.37 38.04 -15.47
N LEU A 70 -1.36 37.27 -15.84
CA LEU A 70 -1.23 36.24 -16.88
C LEU A 70 -1.65 36.84 -18.20
N VAL A 71 -0.74 36.91 -19.15
CA VAL A 71 -1.00 37.49 -20.48
C VAL A 71 -1.14 36.36 -21.50
N LEU A 72 -2.29 36.31 -22.17
CA LEU A 72 -2.58 35.36 -23.24
C LEU A 72 -1.92 35.85 -24.56
N ARG A 73 -1.38 34.89 -25.29
CA ARG A 73 -0.82 35.17 -26.64
C ARG A 73 -1.91 35.31 -27.71
N MET A 74 -3.12 34.74 -27.44
CA MET A 74 -4.27 34.74 -28.34
C MET A 74 -5.54 34.94 -27.52
N ALA A 75 -6.64 35.33 -28.16
CA ALA A 75 -7.94 35.46 -27.49
C ALA A 75 -8.46 34.10 -27.02
N LEU A 76 -9.15 34.05 -25.83
CA LEU A 76 -9.65 32.81 -25.24
C LEU A 76 -10.43 31.95 -26.24
N PRO A 77 -11.38 32.46 -27.06
CA PRO A 77 -12.12 31.62 -28.00
C PRO A 77 -11.27 31.08 -29.17
N GLU A 78 -10.10 31.63 -29.41
CA GLU A 78 -9.19 31.22 -30.49
C GLU A 78 -8.14 30.20 -30.02
N LEU A 79 -8.02 29.99 -28.68
CA LEU A 79 -7.05 29.05 -28.14
C LEU A 79 -7.57 27.62 -28.31
N PRO A 80 -6.78 26.72 -28.91
CA PRO A 80 -7.13 25.32 -28.93
C PRO A 80 -7.16 24.78 -27.48
N PRO A 81 -8.19 24.03 -27.08
CA PRO A 81 -8.20 23.41 -25.76
C PRO A 81 -7.05 22.41 -25.68
N PRO A 82 -6.28 22.38 -24.56
CA PRO A 82 -5.27 21.35 -24.36
C PRO A 82 -5.92 19.97 -24.37
N ALA A 83 -5.15 18.96 -24.77
CA ALA A 83 -5.62 17.56 -24.71
C ALA A 83 -6.06 17.24 -23.27
N ALA A 84 -7.20 16.58 -23.13
CA ALA A 84 -7.64 16.09 -21.85
C ALA A 84 -6.75 14.89 -21.45
N VAL A 85 -6.17 14.95 -20.27
CA VAL A 85 -5.42 13.84 -19.68
C VAL A 85 -6.33 13.19 -18.62
N GLU A 86 -6.42 11.88 -18.63
CA GLU A 86 -7.19 11.17 -17.59
C GLU A 86 -6.53 11.32 -16.23
N ASN A 87 -7.33 11.52 -15.18
CA ASN A 87 -6.90 11.65 -13.79
C ASN A 87 -5.89 12.80 -13.53
N GLU A 88 -6.07 13.93 -14.19
CA GLU A 88 -5.26 15.13 -13.88
C GLU A 88 -5.42 15.55 -12.42
N ILE A 89 -4.33 16.05 -11.85
CA ILE A 89 -4.26 16.51 -10.47
C ILE A 89 -4.48 18.04 -10.46
N SER A 90 -5.46 18.47 -9.67
CA SER A 90 -5.69 19.88 -9.38
C SER A 90 -4.70 20.38 -8.33
N LEU A 91 -3.82 21.30 -8.67
CA LEU A 91 -2.89 21.84 -7.69
C LEU A 91 -3.59 22.70 -6.62
N ALA A 92 -4.69 23.37 -6.97
CA ALA A 92 -5.42 24.21 -6.04
C ALA A 92 -6.30 23.41 -5.07
N HIS A 93 -6.92 22.30 -5.50
CA HIS A 93 -7.91 21.58 -4.72
C HIS A 93 -7.38 20.28 -4.12
N GLU A 94 -6.47 19.59 -4.81
CA GLU A 94 -5.95 18.29 -4.38
C GLU A 94 -4.56 18.35 -3.75
N VAL A 95 -3.81 19.45 -3.94
CA VAL A 95 -2.42 19.56 -3.47
C VAL A 95 -2.27 20.67 -2.42
N LEU A 96 -2.70 21.88 -2.75
CA LEU A 96 -2.53 23.03 -1.86
C LEU A 96 -3.33 22.82 -0.57
N ASP A 97 -2.69 23.00 0.58
CA ASP A 97 -3.26 22.83 1.92
C ASP A 97 -3.57 21.37 2.31
N LYS A 98 -3.17 20.42 1.49
CA LYS A 98 -3.33 19.00 1.77
C LYS A 98 -2.06 18.41 2.39
N GLN A 99 -2.17 17.17 2.85
CA GLN A 99 -1.01 16.41 3.30
C GLN A 99 -0.42 15.62 2.14
N ALA A 100 0.90 15.58 2.11
CA ALA A 100 1.70 14.75 1.23
C ALA A 100 2.75 14.02 2.05
N VAL A 101 3.40 13.01 1.49
CA VAL A 101 4.50 12.29 2.13
C VAL A 101 5.80 12.72 1.48
N ASP A 102 6.77 13.17 2.30
CA ASP A 102 8.18 13.35 1.90
C ASP A 102 8.87 11.98 1.95
N LEU A 103 9.06 11.39 0.80
CA LEU A 103 9.59 10.03 0.66
C LEU A 103 11.06 9.91 1.06
N GLU A 104 11.86 10.98 0.93
CA GLU A 104 13.26 10.98 1.36
C GLU A 104 13.37 10.99 2.90
N ARG A 105 12.54 11.80 3.55
CA ARG A 105 12.52 11.93 5.01
C ARG A 105 11.50 11.01 5.70
N ARG A 106 10.75 10.24 4.91
CA ARG A 106 9.73 9.30 5.37
C ARG A 106 8.77 9.90 6.39
N ARG A 107 8.21 11.07 6.07
CA ARG A 107 7.30 11.77 6.98
C ARG A 107 6.21 12.52 6.23
N PRO A 108 5.01 12.61 6.83
CA PRO A 108 3.95 13.45 6.30
C PRO A 108 4.35 14.92 6.42
N VAL A 109 4.00 15.69 5.42
CA VAL A 109 4.21 17.13 5.34
C VAL A 109 2.94 17.83 4.86
N ARG A 110 2.69 19.04 5.36
CA ARG A 110 1.59 19.85 4.85
C ARG A 110 2.10 20.73 3.72
N VAL A 111 1.36 20.76 2.62
CA VAL A 111 1.66 21.63 1.48
C VAL A 111 1.16 23.03 1.77
N ASN A 112 2.05 23.94 2.12
CA ASN A 112 1.69 25.33 2.41
C ASN A 112 1.64 26.15 1.11
N ASP A 113 2.44 25.83 0.10
CA ASP A 113 2.40 26.43 -1.22
C ASP A 113 3.03 25.47 -2.26
N VAL A 114 2.76 25.72 -3.55
CA VAL A 114 3.36 24.99 -4.67
C VAL A 114 4.23 25.92 -5.47
N CYS A 115 5.46 25.48 -5.77
CA CYS A 115 6.46 26.25 -6.50
C CYS A 115 6.51 25.82 -7.97
N LEU A 116 6.40 26.78 -8.87
CA LEU A 116 6.48 26.59 -10.31
C LEU A 116 7.58 27.49 -10.93
N GLU A 117 8.08 27.10 -12.08
CA GLU A 117 8.91 27.94 -12.95
C GLU A 117 8.08 28.72 -13.96
N GLN A 118 8.71 29.62 -14.68
CA GLN A 118 8.02 30.47 -15.68
C GLN A 118 7.51 29.68 -16.89
N ASP A 119 8.06 28.51 -17.14
CA ASP A 119 7.63 27.54 -18.16
C ASP A 119 6.55 26.58 -17.67
N TRP A 120 5.97 26.82 -16.48
CA TRP A 120 4.95 26.02 -15.82
C TRP A 120 5.43 24.65 -15.35
N ARG A 121 6.74 24.47 -15.21
CA ARG A 121 7.29 23.29 -14.55
C ARG A 121 7.00 23.36 -13.05
N VAL A 122 6.49 22.28 -12.47
CA VAL A 122 6.31 22.14 -11.03
C VAL A 122 7.65 21.73 -10.42
N VAL A 123 8.22 22.61 -9.60
CA VAL A 123 9.53 22.38 -8.96
C VAL A 123 9.36 21.57 -7.68
N GLY A 124 8.32 21.85 -6.92
CA GLY A 124 8.07 21.19 -5.62
C GLY A 124 7.10 21.96 -4.77
N ILE A 125 7.08 21.60 -3.50
CA ILE A 125 6.21 22.24 -2.49
C ILE A 125 7.02 23.01 -1.46
N ASP A 126 6.44 24.07 -0.94
CA ASP A 126 6.94 24.80 0.23
C ASP A 126 6.17 24.38 1.46
N THR A 127 6.87 23.81 2.43
CA THR A 127 6.31 23.38 3.73
C THR A 127 6.60 24.38 4.84
N SER A 128 7.26 25.49 4.54
CA SER A 128 7.63 26.50 5.52
C SER A 128 6.44 27.37 5.96
N THR A 129 6.58 28.00 7.11
CA THR A 129 5.61 29.00 7.58
C THR A 129 5.51 30.21 6.63
N TRP A 130 6.54 30.47 5.84
CA TRP A 130 6.52 31.51 4.82
C TRP A 130 5.59 31.17 3.64
N GLY A 131 5.45 29.89 3.27
CA GLY A 131 4.44 29.43 2.33
C GLY A 131 3.02 29.74 2.82
N LEU A 132 2.75 29.47 4.09
CA LEU A 132 1.46 29.82 4.71
C LEU A 132 1.23 31.33 4.76
N LEU A 133 2.25 32.12 5.11
CA LEU A 133 2.15 33.59 5.17
C LEU A 133 1.91 34.20 3.78
N ARG A 134 2.55 33.68 2.71
CA ARG A 134 2.30 34.12 1.32
C ARG A 134 0.83 33.96 0.93
N ARG A 135 0.20 32.90 1.40
CA ARG A 135 -1.21 32.62 1.12
C ARG A 135 -2.18 33.51 1.91
N LEU A 136 -1.84 33.85 3.14
CA LEU A 136 -2.72 34.60 4.04
C LEU A 136 -2.54 36.13 3.92
N MET A 137 -1.41 36.58 3.43
CA MET A 137 -1.07 38.00 3.37
C MET A 137 -0.95 38.52 1.93
N PRO A 138 -1.43 39.74 1.66
CA PRO A 138 -1.23 40.36 0.36
C PRO A 138 0.26 40.53 0.02
N ALA A 139 0.62 40.33 -1.25
CA ALA A 139 2.01 40.35 -1.72
C ALA A 139 2.79 41.63 -1.37
N TRP A 140 2.11 42.79 -1.26
CA TRP A 140 2.71 44.06 -0.88
C TRP A 140 3.19 44.14 0.58
N LEU A 141 2.62 43.32 1.45
CA LEU A 141 2.99 43.27 2.87
C LEU A 141 4.23 42.39 3.12
N LEU A 142 4.50 41.42 2.24
CA LEU A 142 5.60 40.46 2.38
C LEU A 142 6.96 41.01 1.88
N GLY A 143 6.95 42.12 1.14
CA GLY A 143 8.17 42.78 0.64
C GLY A 143 9.05 41.86 -0.18
N ALA A 144 10.39 42.16 -0.19
CA ALA A 144 11.38 41.36 -0.92
C ALA A 144 11.49 39.89 -0.43
N ARG A 145 11.24 39.63 0.86
CA ARG A 145 11.30 38.28 1.47
C ARG A 145 10.23 37.34 0.96
N GLY A 146 9.09 37.82 0.49
CA GLY A 146 8.04 36.99 -0.13
C GLY A 146 8.46 36.40 -1.48
N ARG A 147 9.53 36.90 -2.10
CA ARG A 147 10.07 36.46 -3.39
C ARG A 147 11.31 35.57 -3.27
N GLU A 148 11.84 35.39 -2.07
CA GLU A 148 12.99 34.53 -1.82
C GLU A 148 12.61 33.06 -2.00
N ALA A 149 13.59 32.25 -2.44
CA ALA A 149 13.40 30.81 -2.56
C ALA A 149 12.98 30.22 -1.19
N PRO A 150 12.06 29.26 -1.17
CA PRO A 150 11.60 28.66 0.10
C PRO A 150 12.77 27.99 0.82
N GLY A 151 12.87 28.23 2.12
CA GLY A 151 13.91 27.64 2.97
C GLY A 151 13.71 26.13 3.17
N SER A 152 12.55 25.59 2.79
CA SER A 152 12.22 24.16 2.87
C SER A 152 11.40 23.74 1.64
N LEU A 153 12.04 23.75 0.48
CA LEU A 153 11.48 23.22 -0.77
C LEU A 153 11.68 21.70 -0.78
N ILE A 154 10.59 20.97 -0.94
CA ILE A 154 10.62 19.52 -1.22
C ILE A 154 10.36 19.34 -2.70
N PRO A 155 11.27 18.73 -3.48
CA PRO A 155 11.09 18.47 -4.90
C PRO A 155 9.81 17.66 -5.18
N TRP A 156 9.14 17.99 -6.30
CA TRP A 156 7.88 17.34 -6.68
C TRP A 156 8.04 15.82 -6.86
N GLU A 157 9.16 15.39 -7.39
CA GLU A 157 9.49 14.00 -7.67
C GLU A 157 9.64 13.14 -6.39
N ARG A 158 9.77 13.77 -5.22
CA ARG A 158 9.92 13.13 -3.91
C ARG A 158 8.64 13.14 -3.08
N LEU A 159 7.52 13.49 -3.70
CA LEU A 159 6.25 13.63 -3.03
C LEU A 159 5.27 12.55 -3.45
N GLU A 160 4.63 11.95 -2.46
CA GLU A 160 3.42 11.17 -2.67
C GLU A 160 2.21 11.95 -2.12
N LEU A 161 1.22 12.15 -3.00
CA LEU A 161 0.02 12.89 -2.66
C LEU A 161 -1.01 11.96 -2.03
N LEU A 162 -1.45 12.26 -0.82
CA LEU A 162 -2.56 11.56 -0.16
C LEU A 162 -3.88 12.12 -0.73
N ARG A 163 -4.35 11.56 -1.83
CA ARG A 163 -5.61 11.99 -2.46
C ARG A 163 -6.79 11.72 -1.53
N GLU A 164 -7.65 12.71 -1.37
CA GLU A 164 -8.98 12.49 -0.80
C GLU A 164 -9.81 11.78 -1.88
N GLY A 165 -10.06 10.47 -1.70
CA GLY A 165 -10.99 9.74 -2.56
C GLY A 165 -12.35 10.42 -2.54
N GLU A 166 -13.04 10.42 -3.68
CA GLU A 166 -14.46 10.74 -3.73
C GLU A 166 -15.21 9.93 -2.67
N PRO A 167 -16.21 10.53 -1.98
CA PRO A 167 -17.00 9.81 -1.01
C PRO A 167 -17.61 8.58 -1.69
N THR A 168 -17.40 7.42 -1.08
CA THR A 168 -18.03 6.16 -1.50
C THR A 168 -19.53 6.41 -1.70
N PRO A 169 -20.12 6.05 -2.85
CA PRO A 169 -21.56 6.16 -3.03
C PRO A 169 -22.26 5.10 -2.17
N GLY A 170 -22.56 5.46 -0.93
CA GLY A 170 -23.16 4.56 0.07
C GLY A 170 -23.87 5.25 1.20
N GLU A 171 -23.75 6.58 1.34
CA GLU A 171 -24.53 7.33 2.32
C GLU A 171 -25.43 8.37 1.60
N GLY A 172 -26.69 7.98 1.41
CA GLY A 172 -27.82 8.87 1.13
C GLY A 172 -28.14 9.07 -0.33
N LEU A 173 -29.08 8.27 -0.83
CA LEU A 173 -30.32 8.65 -1.51
C LEU A 173 -30.97 7.41 -2.12
N GLU A 174 -32.04 6.95 -1.50
CA GLU A 174 -33.03 6.06 -2.13
C GLU A 174 -33.68 6.79 -3.31
N GLY A 175 -33.73 6.14 -4.46
CA GLY A 175 -34.69 6.46 -5.51
C GLY A 175 -34.09 6.76 -6.88
N GLY A 176 -33.96 5.72 -7.72
CA GLY A 176 -33.74 5.89 -9.18
C GLY A 176 -33.53 4.58 -9.91
N LYS A 177 -34.59 4.05 -10.50
CA LYS A 177 -34.61 2.78 -11.26
C LYS A 177 -33.84 2.86 -12.58
N GLY A 178 -33.07 1.82 -12.87
CA GLY A 178 -32.93 1.25 -14.22
C GLY A 178 -31.61 1.50 -14.94
N GLY A 179 -30.77 0.49 -15.02
CA GLY A 179 -29.68 0.39 -15.96
C GLY A 179 -28.83 -0.86 -15.65
N ALA A 180 -28.84 -1.84 -16.59
CA ALA A 180 -28.20 -3.14 -16.43
C ALA A 180 -26.69 -2.99 -16.15
N GLY A 181 -26.27 -3.37 -14.93
CA GLY A 181 -24.90 -3.26 -14.46
C GLY A 181 -24.00 -4.38 -14.95
N ARG A 182 -22.82 -4.02 -15.38
CA ARG A 182 -21.63 -4.87 -15.28
C ARG A 182 -21.26 -4.98 -13.79
N PRO A 183 -20.72 -6.10 -13.31
CA PRO A 183 -20.31 -6.24 -11.91
C PRO A 183 -19.17 -5.25 -11.59
N GLU A 184 -19.45 -4.29 -10.72
CA GLU A 184 -18.53 -3.20 -10.32
C GLU A 184 -17.24 -3.70 -9.65
N GLY A 185 -17.22 -4.93 -9.14
CA GLY A 185 -16.06 -5.52 -8.50
C GLY A 185 -14.88 -5.80 -9.44
N GLN A 186 -15.14 -6.24 -10.67
CA GLN A 186 -14.07 -6.56 -11.62
C GLN A 186 -13.42 -5.31 -12.25
N ALA A 187 -14.18 -4.24 -12.45
CA ALA A 187 -13.63 -3.00 -13.01
C ALA A 187 -12.72 -2.23 -12.05
N ARG A 188 -12.86 -2.44 -10.71
CA ARG A 188 -11.99 -1.81 -9.70
C ARG A 188 -10.69 -2.60 -9.45
N GLN A 189 -10.70 -3.92 -9.61
CA GLN A 189 -9.47 -4.73 -9.50
C GLN A 189 -8.47 -4.44 -10.63
N GLU A 190 -8.94 -4.13 -11.85
CA GLU A 190 -8.06 -3.81 -12.98
C GLU A 190 -7.34 -2.44 -12.84
N LEU A 191 -7.76 -1.58 -11.91
CA LEU A 191 -7.16 -0.26 -11.66
C LEU A 191 -6.16 -0.25 -10.49
N ARG A 192 -6.06 -1.32 -9.72
CA ARG A 192 -5.08 -1.47 -8.65
C ARG A 192 -3.78 -1.97 -9.25
N ARG A 193 -2.79 -1.13 -9.23
CA ARG A 193 -1.45 -1.42 -9.76
C ARG A 193 -0.45 -1.46 -8.61
N PRO A 194 0.63 -2.26 -8.74
CA PRO A 194 1.75 -2.17 -7.81
C PRO A 194 2.18 -0.71 -7.66
N PRO A 195 2.72 -0.32 -6.51
CA PRO A 195 3.11 1.05 -6.25
C PRO A 195 3.98 1.55 -7.39
N SER A 196 3.55 2.64 -8.04
CA SER A 196 4.26 3.24 -9.16
C SER A 196 4.86 4.56 -8.72
N GLY A 197 6.06 4.86 -9.17
CA GLY A 197 6.79 6.04 -8.75
C GLY A 197 7.63 5.79 -7.49
N PRO A 198 7.91 6.84 -6.69
CA PRO A 198 8.85 6.75 -5.57
C PRO A 198 8.42 5.81 -4.43
N LEU A 199 7.14 5.50 -4.27
CA LEU A 199 6.67 4.49 -3.29
C LEU A 199 7.10 3.07 -3.67
N ALA A 200 7.23 2.76 -4.97
CA ALA A 200 7.70 1.46 -5.44
C ALA A 200 9.17 1.17 -5.06
N GLU A 201 9.94 2.21 -4.73
CA GLU A 201 11.34 2.08 -4.31
C GLU A 201 11.48 1.85 -2.79
N LEU A 202 10.41 2.06 -2.03
CA LEU A 202 10.40 1.87 -0.58
C LEU A 202 10.03 0.43 -0.23
N ARG A 203 10.66 -0.07 0.85
CA ARG A 203 10.26 -1.35 1.43
C ARG A 203 8.95 -1.17 2.20
N PRO A 204 8.10 -2.20 2.30
CA PRO A 204 6.86 -2.12 3.07
C PRO A 204 7.06 -1.65 4.52
N ALA A 205 8.13 -2.08 5.23
CA ALA A 205 8.47 -1.57 6.56
C ALA A 205 8.70 -0.05 6.59
N ASP A 206 9.31 0.51 5.53
CA ASP A 206 9.53 1.96 5.41
C ASP A 206 8.20 2.69 5.18
N ILE A 207 7.26 2.07 4.46
CA ILE A 207 5.91 2.61 4.24
C ILE A 207 5.08 2.49 5.53
N ALA A 208 5.23 1.41 6.29
CA ALA A 208 4.63 1.26 7.61
C ALA A 208 5.09 2.36 8.58
N ASP A 209 6.38 2.73 8.59
CA ASP A 209 6.89 3.87 9.37
C ASP A 209 6.20 5.21 8.98
N ILE A 210 5.84 5.37 7.72
CA ILE A 210 5.04 6.52 7.26
C ILE A 210 3.61 6.41 7.79
N ILE A 211 2.98 5.24 7.70
CA ILE A 211 1.62 4.98 8.21
C ILE A 211 1.55 5.27 9.71
N HIS A 212 2.58 4.98 10.50
CA HIS A 212 2.65 5.32 11.92
C HIS A 212 2.53 6.82 12.21
N GLN A 213 2.88 7.68 11.26
CA GLN A 213 2.78 9.12 11.37
C GLN A 213 1.48 9.71 10.80
N LEU A 214 0.66 8.88 10.14
CA LEU A 214 -0.63 9.25 9.55
C LEU A 214 -1.78 8.94 10.52
N THR A 215 -2.95 9.55 10.28
CA THR A 215 -4.18 9.08 10.93
C THR A 215 -4.61 7.73 10.32
N PRO A 216 -5.38 6.89 11.06
CA PRO A 216 -5.86 5.61 10.51
C PRO A 216 -6.63 5.75 9.19
N ALA A 217 -7.43 6.81 9.05
CA ALA A 217 -8.16 7.10 7.81
C ALA A 217 -7.23 7.44 6.63
N GLN A 218 -6.09 8.07 6.88
CA GLN A 218 -5.08 8.36 5.87
C GLN A 218 -4.27 7.10 5.52
N GLY A 219 -3.93 6.28 6.51
CA GLY A 219 -3.31 4.96 6.30
C GLY A 219 -4.20 4.06 5.46
N ALA A 220 -5.50 3.99 5.76
CA ALA A 220 -6.46 3.23 4.98
C ALA A 220 -6.53 3.70 3.51
N ARG A 221 -6.50 5.01 3.25
CA ARG A 221 -6.47 5.54 1.88
C ARG A 221 -5.19 5.19 1.14
N LEU A 222 -4.04 5.22 1.84
CA LEU A 222 -2.77 4.82 1.24
C LEU A 222 -2.84 3.36 0.79
N LEU A 223 -3.31 2.46 1.66
CA LEU A 223 -3.46 1.03 1.36
C LEU A 223 -4.54 0.76 0.31
N ASP A 224 -5.60 1.58 0.23
CA ASP A 224 -6.67 1.41 -0.79
C ASP A 224 -6.15 1.62 -2.22
N GLY A 225 -5.13 2.46 -2.39
CA GLY A 225 -4.50 2.76 -3.69
C GLY A 225 -3.48 1.74 -4.19
N LEU A 226 -3.05 0.79 -3.34
CA LEU A 226 -2.04 -0.21 -3.64
C LEU A 226 -2.68 -1.53 -4.12
N ASP A 227 -1.90 -2.40 -4.75
CA ASP A 227 -2.31 -3.79 -5.00
C ASP A 227 -2.49 -4.57 -3.68
N ASP A 228 -3.08 -5.74 -3.76
CA ASP A 228 -3.49 -6.49 -2.57
C ASP A 228 -2.28 -7.03 -1.81
N GLU A 229 -1.26 -7.57 -2.50
CA GLU A 229 -0.02 -8.11 -1.93
C GLU A 229 0.80 -7.01 -1.24
N THR A 230 1.11 -5.92 -1.94
CA THR A 230 1.85 -4.79 -1.33
C THR A 230 1.10 -4.21 -0.13
N ALA A 231 -0.24 -4.12 -0.19
CA ALA A 231 -1.03 -3.60 0.93
C ALA A 231 -1.03 -4.55 2.13
N ALA A 232 -1.05 -5.87 1.90
CA ALA A 232 -0.91 -6.90 2.93
C ALA A 232 0.45 -6.81 3.62
N ASP A 233 1.51 -6.82 2.82
CA ASP A 233 2.88 -6.67 3.28
C ASP A 233 3.10 -5.44 4.17
N ILE A 234 2.57 -4.28 3.75
CA ILE A 234 2.67 -3.06 4.54
C ILE A 234 1.84 -3.16 5.82
N LEU A 235 0.65 -3.74 5.74
CA LEU A 235 -0.25 -3.85 6.89
C LEU A 235 0.37 -4.72 7.97
N GLN A 236 1.02 -5.84 7.62
CA GLN A 236 1.75 -6.72 8.55
C GLN A 236 2.85 -5.99 9.33
N GLU A 237 3.51 -5.00 8.72
CA GLU A 237 4.57 -4.19 9.37
C GLU A 237 4.03 -3.06 10.27
N VAL A 238 2.74 -2.77 10.23
CA VAL A 238 2.10 -1.76 11.09
C VAL A 238 1.80 -2.36 12.45
N ASP A 239 1.88 -1.56 13.54
CA ASP A 239 1.49 -2.03 14.88
C ASP A 239 0.02 -2.49 14.91
N THR A 240 -0.25 -3.55 15.67
CA THR A 240 -1.52 -4.27 15.69
C THR A 240 -2.73 -3.39 16.05
N GLU A 241 -2.56 -2.45 16.97
CA GLU A 241 -3.65 -1.53 17.34
C GLU A 241 -4.04 -0.66 16.15
N ARG A 242 -3.06 -0.20 15.38
CA ARG A 242 -3.28 0.63 14.19
C ARG A 242 -3.79 -0.18 13.00
N GLN A 243 -3.34 -1.42 12.84
CA GLN A 243 -3.89 -2.36 11.84
C GLN A 243 -5.41 -2.48 11.99
N THR A 244 -5.87 -2.73 13.23
CA THR A 244 -7.30 -2.83 13.56
C THR A 244 -8.07 -1.57 13.15
N TYR A 245 -7.58 -0.38 13.52
CA TYR A 245 -8.23 0.88 13.15
C TYR A 245 -8.24 1.14 11.63
N ILE A 246 -7.19 0.72 10.92
CA ILE A 246 -7.12 0.86 9.46
C ILE A 246 -8.16 -0.06 8.81
N LEU A 247 -8.24 -1.32 9.23
CA LEU A 247 -9.23 -2.30 8.73
C LEU A 247 -10.68 -1.85 8.97
N GLU A 248 -10.95 -1.15 10.06
CA GLU A 248 -12.26 -0.54 10.31
C GLU A 248 -12.60 0.59 9.30
N LYS A 249 -11.60 1.29 8.77
CA LYS A 249 -11.79 2.41 7.83
C LYS A 249 -11.84 1.97 6.37
N LEU A 250 -11.36 0.79 6.05
CA LEU A 250 -11.45 0.20 4.73
C LEU A 250 -12.87 -0.33 4.45
N SER A 251 -13.28 -0.34 3.19
CA SER A 251 -14.49 -1.08 2.79
C SER A 251 -14.30 -2.57 3.07
N ALA A 252 -15.39 -3.30 3.39
CA ALA A 252 -15.31 -4.72 3.68
C ALA A 252 -14.66 -5.52 2.54
N ALA A 253 -15.02 -5.19 1.30
CA ALA A 253 -14.44 -5.84 0.12
C ALA A 253 -12.93 -5.59 -0.01
N ARG A 254 -12.47 -4.36 0.35
CA ARG A 254 -11.04 -4.03 0.31
C ARG A 254 -10.27 -4.71 1.43
N ALA A 255 -10.79 -4.66 2.64
CA ALA A 255 -10.19 -5.34 3.79
C ALA A 255 -10.06 -6.85 3.53
N ALA A 256 -11.11 -7.51 3.03
CA ALA A 256 -11.06 -8.93 2.68
C ALA A 256 -10.06 -9.24 1.56
N ALA A 257 -9.89 -8.34 0.57
CA ALA A 257 -8.89 -8.53 -0.49
C ALA A 257 -7.45 -8.47 0.05
N ILE A 258 -7.19 -7.58 1.02
CA ILE A 258 -5.89 -7.49 1.70
C ILE A 258 -5.67 -8.72 2.59
N LEU A 259 -6.68 -9.11 3.37
CA LEU A 259 -6.56 -10.28 4.26
C LEU A 259 -6.26 -11.58 3.50
N ARG A 260 -6.80 -11.75 2.28
CA ARG A 260 -6.49 -12.92 1.43
C ARG A 260 -5.04 -12.98 0.95
N ALA A 261 -4.34 -11.85 0.95
CA ALA A 261 -2.93 -11.79 0.61
C ALA A 261 -2.01 -11.86 1.85
N MET A 262 -2.57 -12.07 3.04
CA MET A 262 -1.84 -12.24 4.30
C MET A 262 -1.74 -13.73 4.68
N GLU A 263 -0.78 -14.08 5.54
CA GLU A 263 -0.68 -15.41 6.12
C GLU A 263 -1.89 -15.70 7.05
N PRO A 264 -2.40 -16.94 7.13
CA PRO A 264 -3.61 -17.27 7.88
C PRO A 264 -3.56 -16.94 9.38
N ASP A 265 -2.42 -17.12 10.03
CA ASP A 265 -2.19 -16.78 11.44
C ASP A 265 -2.25 -15.26 11.68
N GLU A 266 -1.66 -14.47 10.80
CA GLU A 266 -1.75 -13.00 10.84
C GLU A 266 -3.21 -12.54 10.68
N VAL A 267 -3.96 -13.19 9.78
CA VAL A 267 -5.39 -12.91 9.59
C VAL A 267 -6.17 -13.26 10.86
N ALA A 268 -5.91 -14.43 11.47
CA ALA A 268 -6.55 -14.86 12.72
C ALA A 268 -6.28 -13.85 13.84
N ASP A 269 -5.04 -13.43 14.01
CA ASP A 269 -4.62 -12.44 15.00
C ASP A 269 -5.32 -11.10 14.84
N LEU A 270 -5.48 -10.63 13.61
CA LEU A 270 -6.18 -9.39 13.32
C LEU A 270 -7.69 -9.51 13.58
N LEU A 271 -8.31 -10.61 13.14
CA LEU A 271 -9.74 -10.84 13.33
C LEU A 271 -10.11 -11.01 14.81
N ALA A 272 -9.24 -11.63 15.61
CA ALA A 272 -9.43 -11.78 17.06
C ALA A 272 -9.55 -10.43 17.79
N ARG A 273 -8.96 -9.37 17.24
CA ARG A 273 -8.93 -8.02 17.82
C ARG A 273 -9.97 -7.07 17.25
N LEU A 274 -10.63 -7.44 16.15
CA LEU A 274 -11.72 -6.64 15.58
C LEU A 274 -13.02 -6.83 16.37
N PRO A 275 -13.96 -5.86 16.32
CA PRO A 275 -15.32 -6.07 16.78
C PRO A 275 -15.93 -7.30 16.09
N GLU A 276 -16.67 -8.14 16.86
CA GLU A 276 -17.19 -9.42 16.39
C GLU A 276 -17.99 -9.30 15.08
N ASP A 277 -18.86 -8.28 14.98
CA ASP A 277 -19.65 -8.05 13.77
C ASP A 277 -18.75 -7.83 12.54
N ARG A 278 -17.65 -7.12 12.70
CA ARG A 278 -16.70 -6.81 11.63
C ARG A 278 -15.86 -8.03 11.25
N ALA A 279 -15.38 -8.78 12.25
CA ALA A 279 -14.65 -10.02 12.02
C ALA A 279 -15.51 -11.03 11.23
N GLN A 280 -16.77 -11.22 11.63
CA GLN A 280 -17.70 -12.10 10.92
C GLN A 280 -18.04 -11.60 9.51
N GLU A 281 -18.15 -10.27 9.30
CA GLU A 281 -18.35 -9.71 7.97
C GLU A 281 -17.17 -10.05 7.04
N LEU A 282 -15.93 -9.89 7.53
CA LEU A 282 -14.72 -10.17 6.77
C LEU A 282 -14.55 -11.68 6.50
N LEU A 283 -14.75 -12.53 7.50
CA LEU A 283 -14.72 -14.00 7.33
C LEU A 283 -15.68 -14.52 6.24
N ARG A 284 -16.85 -13.87 6.07
CA ARG A 284 -17.79 -14.25 5.01
C ARG A 284 -17.33 -13.86 3.61
N LEU A 285 -16.38 -12.97 3.50
CA LEU A 285 -15.81 -12.49 2.23
C LEU A 285 -14.54 -13.24 1.81
N LEU A 286 -13.96 -14.03 2.71
CA LEU A 286 -12.91 -14.99 2.41
C LEU A 286 -13.50 -16.20 1.66
N THR A 287 -12.64 -16.99 1.03
CA THR A 287 -13.05 -18.28 0.47
C THR A 287 -13.45 -19.26 1.60
N PRO A 288 -14.21 -20.31 1.32
CA PRO A 288 -14.53 -21.31 2.33
C PRO A 288 -13.29 -21.92 2.98
N GLU A 289 -12.25 -22.23 2.20
CA GLU A 289 -10.97 -22.80 2.65
C GLU A 289 -10.23 -21.81 3.56
N GLU A 290 -9.95 -20.58 3.09
CA GLU A 290 -9.32 -19.54 3.92
C GLU A 290 -10.07 -19.25 5.22
N SER A 291 -11.41 -19.26 5.17
CA SER A 291 -12.26 -19.02 6.35
C SER A 291 -12.23 -20.18 7.33
N GLU A 292 -12.02 -21.43 6.88
CA GLU A 292 -11.89 -22.62 7.72
C GLU A 292 -10.55 -22.62 8.44
N ASP A 293 -9.45 -22.39 7.72
CA ASP A 293 -8.10 -22.26 8.26
C ASP A 293 -8.03 -21.20 9.35
N VAL A 294 -8.54 -20.00 9.06
CA VAL A 294 -8.55 -18.90 10.03
C VAL A 294 -9.41 -19.23 11.27
N ARG A 295 -10.56 -19.93 11.12
CA ARG A 295 -11.38 -20.34 12.27
C ARG A 295 -10.70 -21.37 13.13
N GLU A 296 -9.98 -22.32 12.52
CA GLU A 296 -9.20 -23.30 13.25
C GLU A 296 -8.12 -22.61 14.09
N LEU A 297 -7.40 -21.66 13.51
CA LEU A 297 -6.37 -20.89 14.22
C LEU A 297 -6.95 -20.04 15.36
N LEU A 298 -8.16 -19.50 15.21
CA LEU A 298 -8.86 -18.74 16.26
C LEU A 298 -9.28 -19.60 17.49
N GLU A 299 -9.30 -20.93 17.39
CA GLU A 299 -9.60 -21.82 18.51
C GLU A 299 -8.43 -21.95 19.49
N TYR A 300 -7.19 -21.66 19.05
CA TYR A 300 -6.01 -21.75 19.89
C TYR A 300 -5.77 -20.48 20.71
N ALA A 301 -5.06 -20.64 21.82
CA ALA A 301 -4.67 -19.51 22.64
C ALA A 301 -3.56 -18.69 21.96
N GLU A 302 -3.67 -17.37 21.95
CA GLU A 302 -2.71 -16.44 21.32
C GLU A 302 -1.24 -16.70 21.71
N ASN A 303 -0.98 -17.12 22.95
CA ASN A 303 0.36 -17.41 23.46
C ASN A 303 0.72 -18.90 23.43
N SER A 304 0.18 -19.66 22.50
CA SER A 304 0.50 -21.08 22.31
C SER A 304 1.11 -21.34 20.93
N ALA A 305 1.70 -22.53 20.75
CA ALA A 305 2.20 -22.95 19.43
C ALA A 305 1.09 -22.93 18.36
N GLY A 306 -0.13 -23.33 18.72
CA GLY A 306 -1.29 -23.29 17.86
C GLY A 306 -1.72 -21.87 17.50
N GLY A 307 -1.56 -20.90 18.41
CA GLY A 307 -1.83 -19.47 18.11
C GLY A 307 -0.73 -18.77 17.32
N LEU A 308 0.47 -19.35 17.25
CA LEU A 308 1.61 -18.82 16.47
C LEU A 308 1.81 -19.55 15.15
N MET A 309 1.13 -20.68 14.94
CA MET A 309 1.39 -21.50 13.76
C MET A 309 0.68 -20.95 12.53
N THR A 310 1.35 -21.08 11.39
CA THR A 310 0.71 -20.91 10.09
C THR A 310 0.34 -22.27 9.50
N THR A 311 -0.75 -22.30 8.74
CA THR A 311 -1.16 -23.45 7.93
C THR A 311 -0.57 -23.40 6.52
N ASP A 312 0.14 -22.32 6.19
CA ASP A 312 0.85 -22.18 4.90
C ASP A 312 2.19 -22.93 4.92
N TYR A 313 2.15 -24.21 4.58
CA TYR A 313 3.32 -25.07 4.44
C TYR A 313 3.15 -26.08 3.31
N LEU A 314 4.27 -26.54 2.75
CA LEU A 314 4.26 -27.55 1.70
C LEU A 314 4.42 -28.95 2.31
N ALA A 315 3.35 -29.74 2.30
CA ALA A 315 3.36 -31.14 2.66
C ALA A 315 3.26 -32.04 1.43
N LEU A 316 4.13 -33.04 1.33
CA LEU A 316 4.17 -33.97 0.20
C LEU A 316 4.35 -35.41 0.67
N SER A 317 3.79 -36.37 -0.08
CA SER A 317 4.00 -37.80 0.17
C SER A 317 5.46 -38.20 0.04
N GLY A 318 5.94 -39.07 0.94
CA GLY A 318 7.29 -39.61 0.90
C GLY A 318 7.65 -40.37 -0.39
N SER A 319 6.65 -40.79 -1.16
CA SER A 319 6.82 -41.49 -2.45
C SER A 319 7.17 -40.56 -3.62
N ARG A 320 6.95 -39.24 -3.45
CA ARG A 320 7.29 -38.25 -4.48
C ARG A 320 8.80 -38.20 -4.73
N SER A 321 9.19 -38.07 -6.00
CA SER A 321 10.57 -37.83 -6.37
C SER A 321 11.00 -36.37 -6.07
N SER A 322 12.31 -36.14 -5.97
CA SER A 322 12.85 -34.81 -5.77
C SER A 322 12.51 -33.86 -6.92
N ALA A 323 12.40 -34.36 -8.15
CA ALA A 323 11.97 -33.58 -9.31
C ALA A 323 10.51 -33.10 -9.15
N GLU A 324 9.59 -33.99 -8.75
CA GLU A 324 8.19 -33.65 -8.49
C GLU A 324 8.04 -32.68 -7.32
N ALA A 325 8.82 -32.89 -6.27
CA ALA A 325 8.83 -32.01 -5.10
C ALA A 325 9.33 -30.60 -5.44
N LEU A 326 10.35 -30.49 -6.29
CA LEU A 326 10.86 -29.20 -6.76
C LEU A 326 9.82 -28.46 -7.62
N GLU A 327 9.06 -29.19 -8.41
CA GLU A 327 7.98 -28.60 -9.21
C GLU A 327 6.77 -28.17 -8.35
N ALA A 328 6.45 -28.96 -7.30
CA ALA A 328 5.44 -28.57 -6.32
C ALA A 328 5.87 -27.32 -5.54
N LEU A 329 7.14 -27.25 -5.12
CA LEU A 329 7.70 -26.09 -4.43
C LEU A 329 7.64 -24.82 -5.30
N ARG A 330 7.97 -24.92 -6.59
CA ARG A 330 7.86 -23.78 -7.51
C ARG A 330 6.44 -23.26 -7.63
N ARG A 331 5.45 -24.16 -7.72
CA ARG A 331 4.04 -23.78 -7.77
C ARG A 331 3.61 -23.11 -6.45
N HIS A 332 3.95 -23.72 -5.34
CA HIS A 332 3.64 -23.17 -4.01
C HIS A 332 4.19 -21.74 -3.83
N ILE A 333 5.46 -21.50 -4.22
CA ILE A 333 6.08 -20.16 -4.16
C ILE A 333 5.39 -19.16 -5.11
N LEU A 334 4.96 -19.61 -6.31
CA LEU A 334 4.33 -18.71 -7.29
C LEU A 334 2.87 -18.40 -6.96
N ASP A 335 2.17 -19.34 -6.33
CA ASP A 335 0.73 -19.22 -6.07
C ASP A 335 0.43 -18.52 -4.73
N GLN A 336 1.32 -18.63 -3.75
CA GLN A 336 1.10 -18.14 -2.38
C GLN A 336 2.16 -17.14 -1.90
N ASP A 337 3.10 -16.74 -2.77
CA ASP A 337 4.28 -15.94 -2.39
C ASP A 337 5.08 -16.57 -1.22
N GLY A 338 4.86 -17.89 -1.03
CA GLY A 338 5.31 -18.67 0.11
C GLY A 338 6.83 -18.80 0.17
N HIS A 339 7.37 -18.76 1.38
CA HIS A 339 8.81 -18.89 1.66
C HIS A 339 9.10 -20.23 2.32
N ALA A 340 8.71 -21.35 1.69
CA ALA A 340 8.98 -22.67 2.22
C ALA A 340 10.50 -22.92 2.33
N VAL A 341 11.01 -23.14 3.53
CA VAL A 341 12.39 -23.55 3.80
C VAL A 341 12.50 -25.07 3.91
N TYR A 342 11.40 -25.70 4.26
CA TYR A 342 11.25 -27.13 4.42
C TYR A 342 10.07 -27.67 3.62
N ILE A 343 10.18 -28.93 3.18
CA ILE A 343 9.07 -29.74 2.70
C ILE A 343 8.77 -30.75 3.80
N TYR A 344 7.53 -30.80 4.25
CA TYR A 344 7.06 -31.73 5.25
C TYR A 344 6.63 -33.01 4.58
N VAL A 345 7.27 -34.11 4.94
CA VAL A 345 6.98 -35.41 4.35
C VAL A 345 5.91 -36.12 5.18
N VAL A 346 4.80 -36.45 4.55
CA VAL A 346 3.63 -37.03 5.19
C VAL A 346 3.31 -38.40 4.63
N ASP A 347 2.45 -39.15 5.36
CA ASP A 347 1.98 -40.48 4.95
C ASP A 347 1.07 -40.41 3.73
N ASP A 348 0.11 -39.47 3.74
CA ASP A 348 -0.87 -39.26 2.68
C ASP A 348 -1.20 -37.76 2.57
N GLU A 349 -0.84 -37.14 1.44
CA GLU A 349 -1.02 -35.70 1.20
C GLU A 349 -2.48 -35.31 0.89
N GLU A 350 -3.36 -36.28 0.62
CA GLU A 350 -4.79 -36.06 0.36
C GLU A 350 -5.65 -36.20 1.62
N ARG A 351 -5.03 -36.51 2.78
CA ARG A 351 -5.74 -36.65 4.03
C ARG A 351 -5.90 -35.29 4.70
N ASP A 352 -7.06 -35.06 5.33
CA ASP A 352 -7.33 -33.82 6.09
C ASP A 352 -6.32 -33.63 7.25
N GLU A 353 -5.92 -34.70 7.92
CA GLU A 353 -4.90 -34.70 8.97
C GLU A 353 -3.76 -35.66 8.63
N PRO A 354 -2.77 -35.22 7.83
CA PRO A 354 -1.67 -36.06 7.40
C PRO A 354 -0.65 -36.28 8.51
N HIS A 355 -0.17 -37.53 8.71
CA HIS A 355 0.86 -37.82 9.71
C HIS A 355 2.23 -37.40 9.23
N LEU A 356 2.95 -36.65 10.04
CA LEU A 356 4.31 -36.20 9.75
C LEU A 356 5.31 -37.36 9.86
N LEU A 357 6.00 -37.68 8.78
CA LEU A 357 7.02 -38.75 8.69
C LEU A 357 8.44 -38.20 8.74
N GLY A 358 8.66 -36.98 8.26
CA GLY A 358 9.98 -36.40 8.15
C GLY A 358 9.96 -35.00 7.55
N VAL A 359 11.14 -34.41 7.42
CA VAL A 359 11.33 -33.08 6.82
C VAL A 359 12.49 -33.12 5.83
N VAL A 360 12.31 -32.50 4.67
CA VAL A 360 13.38 -32.30 3.68
C VAL A 360 13.67 -30.81 3.57
N SER A 361 14.92 -30.40 3.81
CA SER A 361 15.31 -29.02 3.58
C SER A 361 15.43 -28.74 2.07
N ILE A 362 15.15 -27.50 1.67
CA ILE A 362 15.35 -27.06 0.28
C ILE A 362 16.79 -27.31 -0.18
N TRP A 363 17.78 -27.14 0.70
CA TRP A 363 19.17 -27.39 0.38
C TRP A 363 19.44 -28.86 0.00
N ASN A 364 18.84 -29.81 0.71
CA ASN A 364 18.93 -31.23 0.39
C ASN A 364 18.22 -31.54 -0.92
N LEU A 365 17.07 -30.92 -1.15
CA LEU A 365 16.31 -31.10 -2.39
C LEU A 365 17.08 -30.60 -3.62
N LEU A 366 17.75 -29.44 -3.52
CA LEU A 366 18.53 -28.84 -4.62
C LEU A 366 19.74 -29.68 -5.06
N VAL A 367 20.32 -30.48 -4.14
CA VAL A 367 21.49 -31.34 -4.45
C VAL A 367 21.11 -32.78 -4.68
N ALA A 368 19.85 -33.14 -4.53
CA ALA A 368 19.36 -34.52 -4.75
C ALA A 368 19.33 -34.91 -6.23
N SER A 369 19.46 -36.21 -6.52
CA SER A 369 19.20 -36.71 -7.86
C SER A 369 17.70 -36.66 -8.16
N PRO A 370 17.27 -36.34 -9.38
CA PRO A 370 15.87 -36.15 -9.74
C PRO A 370 14.95 -37.34 -9.40
N GLU A 371 15.47 -38.54 -9.40
CA GLU A 371 14.74 -39.79 -9.13
C GLU A 371 14.71 -40.18 -7.62
N GLN A 372 15.51 -39.53 -6.76
CA GLN A 372 15.48 -39.81 -5.34
C GLN A 372 14.12 -39.45 -4.75
N THR A 373 13.59 -40.32 -3.89
CA THR A 373 12.32 -40.09 -3.24
C THR A 373 12.50 -39.20 -2.00
N LEU A 374 11.45 -38.47 -1.61
CA LEU A 374 11.46 -37.68 -0.38
C LEU A 374 11.68 -38.55 0.85
N GLN A 375 11.19 -39.80 0.86
CA GLN A 375 11.40 -40.78 1.91
C GLN A 375 12.88 -41.14 2.11
N GLU A 376 13.69 -41.13 1.04
CA GLU A 376 15.15 -41.35 1.09
C GLU A 376 15.92 -40.13 1.55
N LEU A 377 15.38 -38.92 1.30
CA LEU A 377 16.01 -37.62 1.60
C LEU A 377 15.66 -37.09 2.97
N MET A 378 14.52 -37.48 3.53
CA MET A 378 13.96 -36.87 4.74
C MET A 378 14.77 -37.19 5.99
N HIS A 379 14.85 -36.19 6.85
CA HIS A 379 15.25 -36.37 8.24
C HIS A 379 14.05 -36.85 9.06
N ARG A 380 14.26 -37.92 9.85
CA ARG A 380 13.21 -38.56 10.67
C ARG A 380 13.27 -38.20 12.14
N ASP A 381 14.44 -37.76 12.60
CA ASP A 381 14.65 -37.29 13.99
C ASP A 381 14.20 -35.85 14.08
N LEU A 382 12.90 -35.66 14.29
CA LEU A 382 12.27 -34.36 14.25
C LEU A 382 12.09 -33.77 15.64
N VAL A 383 12.31 -32.47 15.74
CA VAL A 383 11.87 -31.69 16.89
C VAL A 383 10.48 -31.15 16.52
N THR A 384 9.46 -31.55 17.27
CA THR A 384 8.07 -31.14 17.09
C THR A 384 7.53 -30.53 18.38
N VAL A 385 6.47 -29.74 18.28
CA VAL A 385 5.75 -29.20 19.43
C VAL A 385 4.27 -29.54 19.37
N ARG A 386 3.56 -29.44 20.49
CA ARG A 386 2.11 -29.58 20.55
C ARG A 386 1.44 -28.22 20.39
N PRO A 387 0.19 -28.15 19.89
CA PRO A 387 -0.54 -26.90 19.77
C PRO A 387 -0.63 -26.09 21.08
N GLU A 388 -0.72 -26.78 22.22
CA GLU A 388 -0.82 -26.17 23.55
C GLU A 388 0.53 -25.74 24.13
N ALA A 389 1.64 -26.01 23.46
CA ALA A 389 2.97 -25.60 23.92
C ALA A 389 3.05 -24.08 24.07
N ASP A 390 3.65 -23.62 25.17
CA ASP A 390 3.84 -22.18 25.40
C ASP A 390 4.73 -21.56 24.35
N ALA A 391 4.34 -20.41 23.82
CA ALA A 391 5.04 -19.66 22.76
C ALA A 391 6.53 -19.42 23.06
N LEU A 392 6.87 -19.07 24.30
CA LEU A 392 8.27 -18.85 24.71
C LEU A 392 9.08 -20.14 24.62
N ASN A 393 8.49 -21.28 25.02
CA ASN A 393 9.14 -22.59 24.91
C ASN A 393 9.38 -22.96 23.42
N VAL A 394 8.45 -22.64 22.54
CA VAL A 394 8.62 -22.84 21.08
C VAL A 394 9.80 -22.01 20.57
N ALA A 395 9.87 -20.73 20.94
CA ALA A 395 10.95 -19.84 20.56
C ALA A 395 12.32 -20.31 21.11
N GLU A 396 12.36 -20.84 22.34
CA GLU A 396 13.58 -21.45 22.92
C GLU A 396 14.01 -22.71 22.15
N ILE A 397 13.06 -23.53 21.69
CA ILE A 397 13.34 -24.73 20.88
C ILE A 397 13.93 -24.33 19.54
N ILE A 398 13.30 -23.38 18.82
CA ILE A 398 13.79 -22.86 17.55
C ILE A 398 15.22 -22.30 17.69
N ALA A 399 15.46 -21.47 18.71
CA ALA A 399 16.78 -20.92 18.99
C ALA A 399 17.82 -22.00 19.37
N LYS A 400 17.45 -22.97 20.21
CA LYS A 400 18.33 -24.03 20.68
C LYS A 400 18.82 -24.96 19.56
N TYR A 401 17.91 -25.32 18.67
CA TYR A 401 18.20 -26.26 17.57
C TYR A 401 18.51 -25.56 16.25
N ASN A 402 18.52 -24.21 16.24
CA ASN A 402 18.79 -23.37 15.06
C ASN A 402 17.87 -23.76 13.88
N LEU A 403 16.58 -23.87 14.15
CA LEU A 403 15.56 -24.22 13.17
C LEU A 403 15.03 -22.95 12.48
N PHE A 404 14.60 -23.08 11.22
CA PHE A 404 13.87 -22.04 10.52
C PHE A 404 12.36 -22.13 10.76
N ALA A 405 11.86 -23.34 11.06
CA ALA A 405 10.50 -23.58 11.47
C ALA A 405 10.42 -24.87 12.29
N VAL A 406 9.43 -24.99 13.17
CA VAL A 406 9.15 -26.20 13.96
C VAL A 406 7.73 -26.67 13.66
N PRO A 407 7.54 -27.96 13.29
CA PRO A 407 6.21 -28.49 13.04
C PRO A 407 5.40 -28.65 14.35
N VAL A 408 4.15 -28.27 14.27
CA VAL A 408 3.13 -28.44 15.30
C VAL A 408 2.35 -29.72 14.97
N VAL A 409 2.32 -30.66 15.90
CA VAL A 409 1.65 -31.94 15.69
C VAL A 409 0.69 -32.26 16.85
N ASN A 410 -0.45 -32.85 16.55
CA ASN A 410 -1.41 -33.26 17.53
C ASN A 410 -0.96 -34.57 18.27
N ASP A 411 -1.77 -35.09 19.18
CA ASP A 411 -1.47 -36.31 19.98
C ASP A 411 -1.31 -37.55 19.12
N GLU A 412 -1.91 -37.59 17.95
CA GLU A 412 -1.84 -38.70 16.99
C GLU A 412 -0.63 -38.60 16.06
N GLY A 413 0.10 -37.45 16.08
CA GLY A 413 1.25 -37.18 15.23
C GLY A 413 0.88 -36.59 13.86
N ALA A 414 -0.35 -36.14 13.69
CA ALA A 414 -0.79 -35.44 12.52
C ALA A 414 -0.28 -33.97 12.54
N LEU A 415 0.18 -33.50 11.39
CA LEU A 415 0.69 -32.15 11.20
C LEU A 415 -0.47 -31.16 11.18
N GLN A 416 -0.46 -30.19 12.09
CA GLN A 416 -1.49 -29.14 12.21
C GLN A 416 -1.02 -27.83 11.60
N GLY A 417 0.27 -27.53 11.68
CA GLY A 417 0.86 -26.28 11.20
C GLY A 417 2.36 -26.23 11.47
N ILE A 418 2.93 -25.08 11.27
CA ILE A 418 4.35 -24.81 11.56
C ILE A 418 4.48 -23.47 12.28
N VAL A 419 5.41 -23.35 13.22
CA VAL A 419 5.82 -22.05 13.77
C VAL A 419 7.15 -21.68 13.15
N THR A 420 7.23 -20.49 12.56
CA THR A 420 8.41 -20.01 11.86
C THR A 420 9.39 -19.30 12.79
N VAL A 421 10.60 -19.04 12.33
CA VAL A 421 11.64 -18.38 13.15
C VAL A 421 11.34 -16.90 13.39
N ASP A 422 10.68 -16.24 12.47
CA ASP A 422 10.27 -14.84 12.58
C ASP A 422 9.24 -14.64 13.69
N ASP A 423 8.19 -15.47 13.77
CA ASP A 423 7.22 -15.45 14.87
C ASP A 423 7.89 -15.74 16.22
N ALA A 424 8.80 -16.71 16.22
CA ALA A 424 9.57 -17.04 17.42
C ALA A 424 10.46 -15.86 17.89
N ILE A 425 11.07 -15.10 16.97
CA ILE A 425 11.87 -13.92 17.31
C ILE A 425 10.98 -12.83 17.89
N ASP A 426 9.79 -12.65 17.37
CA ASP A 426 8.84 -11.64 17.86
C ASP A 426 8.47 -11.90 19.32
N ILE A 427 8.30 -13.17 19.71
CA ILE A 427 8.05 -13.56 21.10
C ILE A 427 9.24 -13.25 22.00
N LEU A 428 10.48 -13.41 21.53
CA LEU A 428 11.69 -13.15 22.30
C LEU A 428 12.02 -11.67 22.46
N LEU A 429 11.48 -10.81 21.59
CA LEU A 429 11.69 -9.36 21.68
C LEU A 429 10.85 -8.75 22.82
N PRO A 430 11.38 -7.68 23.47
CA PRO A 430 10.58 -6.92 24.44
C PRO A 430 9.30 -6.37 23.79
N PRO A 431 8.16 -6.30 24.52
CA PRO A 431 6.88 -5.83 23.97
C PRO A 431 6.92 -4.51 23.22
N GLU A 432 7.83 -3.61 23.62
CA GLU A 432 8.06 -2.30 22.97
C GLU A 432 8.75 -2.42 21.60
N ARG A 433 9.32 -3.58 21.28
CA ARG A 433 10.03 -3.89 20.04
C ARG A 433 9.35 -4.99 19.20
N ARG A 434 8.29 -5.60 19.69
CA ARG A 434 7.48 -6.61 18.99
C ARG A 434 6.61 -5.99 17.89
N ARG A 435 7.17 -5.17 17.02
CA ARG A 435 6.38 -4.41 16.06
C ARG A 435 6.71 -4.72 14.62
N ARG A 436 7.56 -5.73 14.36
CA ARG A 436 8.01 -6.00 13.00
C ARG A 436 8.27 -7.48 12.82
N PRO A 437 7.49 -8.18 12.02
CA PRO A 437 7.92 -9.46 11.51
C PRO A 437 9.23 -9.28 10.74
N LEU A 438 10.17 -10.21 10.92
CA LEU A 438 11.45 -10.18 10.22
C LEU A 438 11.21 -10.45 8.74
N ARG A 439 11.51 -9.46 7.91
CA ARG A 439 11.38 -9.63 6.48
C ARG A 439 12.45 -10.50 5.89
N ARG A 440 11.94 -11.37 5.07
CA ARG A 440 12.65 -12.28 4.18
C ARG A 440 13.16 -11.49 2.96
N TYR A 441 14.45 -11.61 2.67
CA TYR A 441 15.08 -11.03 1.47
C TYR A 441 15.12 -12.04 0.35
#